data_c5ba683e6dc9d7d9b3ba99d39be21a3d
#
_entry.id   c5ba683e6dc9d7d9b3ba99d39be21a3d
#
_cell.length_a   1.000
_cell.length_b   1.000
_cell.length_c   1.000
_cell.angle_alpha   90.00
_cell.angle_beta   90.00
_cell.angle_gamma   90.00
#
_symmetry.space_group_name_H-M   'P 1'
#
loop_
_entity.id
_entity.type
_entity.pdbx_description
1 polymer ?
#
loop_
_entity_poly.entity_id
_entity_poly.type
_entity_poly.pdbx_seq_one_letter_code
_entity_poly.pdbx_strand_id
1 'polypeptide(L)'
;MGFRIRTTQTLTLSATRPNGGDVAVNVGTKPIVLLVLLAAAGAHGVSRRTVRDILWEGFSDANASNSLRQSIFRLRRALGADAIGDVGGRLILQTPIRVDLLDAEHLLGQGRVAEALEALGGPIGPTLDVAGPTLQGWIRELRARVEHRLLDALTQGWADAARSPAPNLFSPTLAKAGQVLGDAPQLLWLQLEVAATLADVGAFEQVAQRLSVLGERGAADSTPLDIARRTAQWRARLQTRRTEGASTHAQPIHAHALHALEAAWQDALAGRSSLACLIGDAGTGRSWLLRGLARRCLAGGGRVVALVALDSASGITSACLRDLTVALQGHRGAAGVHPDFAETINRLLEGVLSPPGDAIPAVHDLLTAVAVEGPLLVSLDDAHHYDARVLARLLRRLREVPIPGLLVVPVLPTAAGVEESARIEIGRTDQAGIRTLLGAMARLPRAEWVSPLIDAVHRASDGTPARAARLVVRLHETGHLRVVDDRWHLASALEEALSALRLTAA
;
A
#
# COMPACT_ATOMS: atom_id res chain seq x y z
N MET A 1 -31.22 -6.09 -0.08
CA MET A 1 -30.01 -6.88 0.21
C MET A 1 -29.11 -6.84 -1.01
N GLY A 2 -27.87 -6.40 -0.88
CA GLY A 2 -26.86 -6.42 -1.94
C GLY A 2 -25.96 -7.65 -1.78
N PHE A 3 -25.45 -8.18 -2.87
CA PHE A 3 -24.48 -9.28 -2.83
C PHE A 3 -23.15 -8.80 -3.40
N ARG A 4 -22.06 -9.26 -2.78
CA ARG A 4 -20.70 -8.95 -3.22
C ARG A 4 -19.86 -10.21 -3.33
N ILE A 5 -19.11 -10.32 -4.41
CA ILE A 5 -18.10 -11.36 -4.59
C ILE A 5 -16.72 -10.70 -4.52
N ARG A 6 -15.85 -11.25 -3.68
CA ARG A 6 -14.41 -10.92 -3.66
C ARG A 6 -13.67 -12.02 -4.38
N THR A 7 -12.80 -11.62 -5.30
CA THR A 7 -11.95 -12.51 -6.11
C THR A 7 -10.46 -12.23 -5.93
N THR A 8 -10.10 -11.18 -5.19
CA THR A 8 -8.71 -10.71 -5.07
C THR A 8 -7.87 -11.52 -4.10
N GLN A 9 -8.36 -11.88 -2.93
CA GLN A 9 -7.60 -12.66 -1.93
C GLN A 9 -8.11 -14.10 -1.79
N THR A 10 -9.41 -14.20 -1.57
CA THR A 10 -10.12 -15.48 -1.47
C THR A 10 -11.45 -15.33 -2.18
N LEU A 11 -11.87 -16.40 -2.87
CA LEU A 11 -13.16 -16.38 -3.54
C LEU A 11 -14.29 -16.50 -2.51
N THR A 12 -14.92 -15.37 -2.20
CA THR A 12 -16.01 -15.32 -1.21
C THR A 12 -17.23 -14.61 -1.76
N LEU A 13 -18.40 -15.10 -1.37
CA LEU A 13 -19.68 -14.45 -1.59
C LEU A 13 -20.19 -13.93 -0.25
N SER A 14 -20.57 -12.68 -0.18
CA SER A 14 -21.18 -12.06 1.00
C SER A 14 -22.51 -11.37 0.65
N ALA A 15 -23.40 -11.30 1.63
CA ALA A 15 -24.61 -10.52 1.59
C ALA A 15 -24.47 -9.30 2.50
N THR A 16 -24.67 -8.11 1.94
CA THR A 16 -24.61 -6.85 2.70
C THR A 16 -25.97 -6.64 3.38
N ARG A 17 -25.96 -6.53 4.72
CA ARG A 17 -27.16 -6.22 5.51
C ARG A 17 -27.50 -4.72 5.43
N PRO A 18 -28.76 -4.33 5.68
CA PRO A 18 -29.16 -2.93 5.74
C PRO A 18 -28.34 -2.12 6.77
N ASN A 19 -27.83 -2.78 7.81
CA ASN A 19 -27.03 -2.18 8.89
C ASN A 19 -25.52 -2.10 8.59
N GLY A 20 -25.09 -2.35 7.34
CA GLY A 20 -23.70 -2.18 6.89
C GLY A 20 -22.75 -3.34 7.16
N GLY A 21 -23.24 -4.47 7.72
CA GLY A 21 -22.40 -5.67 7.96
C GLY A 21 -22.49 -6.67 6.80
N ASP A 22 -21.34 -7.20 6.35
CA ASP A 22 -21.27 -8.28 5.37
C ASP A 22 -21.37 -9.65 6.09
N VAL A 23 -22.19 -10.54 5.57
CA VAL A 23 -22.35 -11.92 6.06
C VAL A 23 -21.94 -12.89 4.96
N ALA A 24 -21.00 -13.77 5.25
CA ALA A 24 -20.55 -14.78 4.32
C ALA A 24 -21.70 -15.74 3.92
N VAL A 25 -21.81 -16.00 2.62
CA VAL A 25 -22.78 -16.93 2.04
C VAL A 25 -22.03 -18.14 1.49
N ASN A 26 -22.15 -19.26 2.14
CA ASN A 26 -21.43 -20.48 1.74
C ASN A 26 -22.25 -21.28 0.72
N VAL A 27 -21.84 -21.22 -0.55
CA VAL A 27 -22.46 -21.98 -1.65
C VAL A 27 -21.47 -22.89 -2.38
N GLY A 28 -20.18 -22.81 -2.00
CA GLY A 28 -19.07 -23.54 -2.64
C GLY A 28 -18.44 -22.76 -3.81
N THR A 29 -17.22 -23.13 -4.18
CA THR A 29 -16.37 -22.40 -5.15
C THR A 29 -16.98 -22.33 -6.55
N LYS A 30 -17.37 -23.47 -7.15
CA LYS A 30 -17.91 -23.51 -8.52
C LYS A 30 -19.18 -22.68 -8.70
N PRO A 31 -20.19 -22.70 -7.77
CA PRO A 31 -21.31 -21.78 -7.81
C PRO A 31 -20.92 -20.30 -7.77
N ILE A 32 -19.92 -19.89 -6.96
CA ILE A 32 -19.46 -18.50 -6.94
C ILE A 32 -18.85 -18.12 -8.29
N VAL A 33 -18.01 -18.98 -8.87
CA VAL A 33 -17.44 -18.73 -10.21
C VAL A 33 -18.52 -18.64 -11.29
N LEU A 34 -19.58 -19.46 -11.19
CA LEU A 34 -20.74 -19.32 -12.08
C LEU A 34 -21.35 -17.91 -12.00
N LEU A 35 -21.50 -17.35 -10.80
CA LEU A 35 -21.99 -15.98 -10.64
C LEU A 35 -21.03 -14.95 -11.27
N VAL A 36 -19.71 -15.13 -11.12
CA VAL A 36 -18.71 -14.22 -11.76
C VAL A 36 -18.83 -14.28 -13.29
N LEU A 37 -18.97 -15.48 -13.88
CA LEU A 37 -19.17 -15.66 -15.33
C LEU A 37 -20.46 -14.98 -15.81
N LEU A 38 -21.55 -15.16 -15.07
CA LEU A 38 -22.84 -14.54 -15.42
C LEU A 38 -22.80 -13.02 -15.26
N ALA A 39 -22.15 -12.51 -14.21
CA ALA A 39 -21.96 -11.08 -13.99
C ALA A 39 -21.12 -10.44 -15.12
N ALA A 40 -20.05 -11.13 -15.54
CA ALA A 40 -19.19 -10.66 -16.65
C ALA A 40 -19.93 -10.64 -18.00
N ALA A 41 -20.86 -11.59 -18.22
CA ALA A 41 -21.64 -11.65 -19.44
C ALA A 41 -22.84 -10.64 -19.46
N GLY A 42 -23.20 -10.11 -18.30
CA GLY A 42 -24.28 -9.14 -18.16
C GLY A 42 -25.62 -9.63 -18.76
N ALA A 43 -26.31 -8.74 -19.47
CA ALA A 43 -27.60 -9.03 -20.09
C ALA A 43 -27.56 -10.08 -21.21
N HIS A 44 -26.39 -10.32 -21.82
CA HIS A 44 -26.23 -11.32 -22.88
C HIS A 44 -26.29 -12.76 -22.34
N GLY A 45 -26.04 -12.96 -21.06
CA GLY A 45 -26.02 -14.26 -20.39
C GLY A 45 -25.01 -15.24 -21.01
N VAL A 46 -24.94 -16.45 -20.46
CA VAL A 46 -24.03 -17.50 -20.92
C VAL A 46 -24.83 -18.77 -21.26
N SER A 47 -24.51 -19.45 -22.37
CA SER A 47 -25.19 -20.68 -22.72
C SER A 47 -24.87 -21.78 -21.68
N ARG A 48 -25.85 -22.66 -21.42
CA ARG A 48 -25.64 -23.79 -20.50
C ARG A 48 -24.47 -24.68 -20.95
N ARG A 49 -24.26 -24.82 -22.26
CA ARG A 49 -23.15 -25.57 -22.82
C ARG A 49 -21.81 -24.91 -22.46
N THR A 50 -21.65 -23.62 -22.74
CA THR A 50 -20.44 -22.87 -22.42
C THR A 50 -20.11 -22.93 -20.93
N VAL A 51 -21.12 -22.78 -20.06
CA VAL A 51 -20.94 -22.89 -18.60
C VAL A 51 -20.43 -24.28 -18.21
N ARG A 52 -20.97 -25.36 -18.80
CA ARG A 52 -20.52 -26.73 -18.52
C ARG A 52 -19.09 -26.94 -18.99
N ASP A 53 -18.80 -26.51 -20.20
CA ASP A 53 -17.47 -26.67 -20.81
C ASP A 53 -16.37 -25.95 -19.99
N ILE A 54 -16.70 -24.79 -19.41
CA ILE A 54 -15.78 -24.01 -18.58
C ILE A 54 -15.65 -24.59 -17.15
N LEU A 55 -16.78 -24.86 -16.47
CA LEU A 55 -16.74 -25.20 -15.04
C LEU A 55 -16.55 -26.69 -14.75
N TRP A 56 -16.90 -27.55 -15.68
CA TRP A 56 -16.84 -28.99 -15.53
C TRP A 56 -16.13 -29.66 -16.73
N GLU A 57 -15.08 -29.02 -17.19
CA GLU A 57 -14.19 -29.57 -18.23
C GLU A 57 -13.72 -30.99 -17.84
N GLY A 58 -13.81 -31.94 -18.77
CA GLY A 58 -13.44 -33.33 -18.55
C GLY A 58 -14.51 -34.20 -17.88
N PHE A 59 -15.66 -33.64 -17.48
CA PHE A 59 -16.79 -34.41 -16.98
C PHE A 59 -17.67 -34.90 -18.13
N SER A 60 -18.35 -36.06 -17.94
CA SER A 60 -19.38 -36.46 -18.89
C SER A 60 -20.53 -35.44 -18.94
N ASP A 61 -21.18 -35.30 -20.09
CA ASP A 61 -22.27 -34.35 -20.29
C ASP A 61 -23.41 -34.50 -19.26
N ALA A 62 -23.70 -35.72 -18.86
CA ALA A 62 -24.73 -36.01 -17.84
C ALA A 62 -24.30 -35.49 -16.46
N ASN A 63 -23.06 -35.74 -16.06
CA ASN A 63 -22.50 -35.30 -14.77
C ASN A 63 -22.34 -33.79 -14.72
N ALA A 64 -21.84 -33.17 -15.79
CA ALA A 64 -21.73 -31.70 -15.91
C ALA A 64 -23.13 -31.04 -15.84
N SER A 65 -24.12 -31.60 -16.53
CA SER A 65 -25.51 -31.08 -16.50
C SER A 65 -26.13 -31.18 -15.11
N ASN A 66 -25.89 -32.29 -14.41
CA ASN A 66 -26.41 -32.48 -13.05
C ASN A 66 -25.74 -31.52 -12.06
N SER A 67 -24.40 -31.35 -12.15
CA SER A 67 -23.61 -30.42 -11.33
C SER A 67 -24.03 -28.97 -11.55
N LEU A 68 -24.31 -28.59 -12.81
CA LEU A 68 -24.85 -27.25 -13.12
C LEU A 68 -26.22 -27.04 -12.50
N ARG A 69 -27.14 -28.02 -12.61
CA ARG A 69 -28.46 -27.93 -11.98
C ARG A 69 -28.36 -27.78 -10.47
N GLN A 70 -27.52 -28.56 -9.81
CA GLN A 70 -27.26 -28.45 -8.37
C GLN A 70 -26.68 -27.07 -7.98
N SER A 71 -25.77 -26.57 -8.77
CA SER A 71 -25.17 -25.24 -8.55
C SER A 71 -26.21 -24.13 -8.65
N ILE A 72 -27.06 -24.15 -9.69
CA ILE A 72 -28.15 -23.20 -9.85
C ILE A 72 -29.14 -23.30 -8.69
N PHE A 73 -29.50 -24.53 -8.27
CA PHE A 73 -30.40 -24.75 -7.14
C PHE A 73 -29.83 -24.13 -5.84
N ARG A 74 -28.56 -24.38 -5.52
CA ARG A 74 -27.87 -23.79 -4.35
C ARG A 74 -27.87 -22.27 -4.41
N LEU A 75 -27.59 -21.69 -5.57
CA LEU A 75 -27.55 -20.24 -5.77
C LEU A 75 -28.97 -19.64 -5.62
N ARG A 76 -29.99 -20.24 -6.23
CA ARG A 76 -31.38 -19.76 -6.06
C ARG A 76 -31.85 -19.83 -4.61
N ARG A 77 -31.43 -20.85 -3.88
CA ARG A 77 -31.73 -20.97 -2.45
C ARG A 77 -31.08 -19.90 -1.62
N ALA A 78 -29.87 -19.49 -1.99
CA ALA A 78 -29.05 -18.50 -1.24
C ALA A 78 -29.38 -17.04 -1.61
N LEU A 79 -29.67 -16.77 -2.90
CA LEU A 79 -29.81 -15.42 -3.44
C LEU A 79 -31.27 -15.04 -3.75
N GLY A 80 -32.17 -16.01 -3.76
CA GLY A 80 -33.57 -15.87 -4.18
C GLY A 80 -33.94 -16.71 -5.42
N ALA A 81 -35.17 -17.13 -5.53
CA ALA A 81 -35.63 -18.03 -6.59
C ALA A 81 -35.38 -17.49 -8.01
N ASP A 82 -35.51 -16.17 -8.17
CA ASP A 82 -35.34 -15.47 -9.44
C ASP A 82 -33.91 -14.95 -9.70
N ALA A 83 -32.95 -15.28 -8.83
CA ALA A 83 -31.59 -14.75 -8.95
C ALA A 83 -30.89 -15.12 -10.27
N ILE A 84 -31.20 -16.29 -10.83
CA ILE A 84 -30.69 -16.77 -12.11
C ILE A 84 -31.86 -17.13 -13.02
N GLY A 85 -32.03 -16.39 -14.08
CA GLY A 85 -33.02 -16.67 -15.15
C GLY A 85 -32.44 -17.61 -16.22
N ASP A 86 -33.34 -18.20 -16.99
CA ASP A 86 -33.01 -18.95 -18.20
C ASP A 86 -33.87 -18.40 -19.35
N VAL A 87 -33.23 -17.76 -20.28
CA VAL A 87 -33.88 -17.14 -21.43
C VAL A 87 -33.28 -17.72 -22.71
N GLY A 88 -34.04 -18.45 -23.46
CA GLY A 88 -33.56 -19.05 -24.72
C GLY A 88 -32.37 -20.01 -24.55
N GLY A 89 -32.28 -20.72 -23.43
CA GLY A 89 -31.20 -21.65 -23.13
C GLY A 89 -29.91 -20.96 -22.63
N ARG A 90 -30.00 -19.65 -22.37
CA ARG A 90 -28.92 -18.86 -21.77
C ARG A 90 -29.26 -18.52 -20.32
N LEU A 91 -28.26 -18.71 -19.45
CA LEU A 91 -28.36 -18.32 -18.04
C LEU A 91 -28.06 -16.86 -17.92
N ILE A 92 -28.88 -16.11 -17.23
CA ILE A 92 -28.73 -14.66 -17.00
C ILE A 92 -28.86 -14.40 -15.51
N LEU A 93 -27.98 -13.56 -15.01
CA LEU A 93 -28.04 -13.07 -13.63
C LEU A 93 -29.10 -11.97 -13.54
N GLN A 94 -30.15 -12.18 -12.72
CA GLN A 94 -31.22 -11.21 -12.53
C GLN A 94 -31.12 -10.42 -11.24
N THR A 95 -30.35 -10.93 -10.27
CA THR A 95 -30.02 -10.20 -9.03
C THR A 95 -28.72 -9.44 -9.22
N PRO A 96 -28.66 -8.14 -8.89
CA PRO A 96 -27.42 -7.38 -8.97
C PRO A 96 -26.39 -7.91 -7.98
N ILE A 97 -25.22 -8.29 -8.50
CA ILE A 97 -24.08 -8.78 -7.72
C ILE A 97 -22.89 -7.92 -8.10
N ARG A 98 -22.21 -7.38 -7.09
CA ARG A 98 -20.94 -6.66 -7.28
C ARG A 98 -19.79 -7.65 -7.26
N VAL A 99 -18.89 -7.55 -8.23
CA VAL A 99 -17.68 -8.37 -8.33
C VAL A 99 -16.49 -7.42 -8.38
N ASP A 100 -15.58 -7.53 -7.43
CA ASP A 100 -14.46 -6.61 -7.26
C ASP A 100 -13.64 -6.38 -8.54
N LEU A 101 -13.26 -7.43 -9.26
CA LEU A 101 -12.53 -7.31 -10.53
C LEU A 101 -13.35 -6.64 -11.63
N LEU A 102 -14.64 -6.93 -11.75
CA LEU A 102 -15.50 -6.31 -12.77
C LEU A 102 -15.83 -4.86 -12.43
N ASP A 103 -16.09 -4.58 -11.14
CA ASP A 103 -16.30 -3.21 -10.65
C ASP A 103 -15.02 -2.37 -10.90
N ALA A 104 -13.84 -2.92 -10.62
CA ALA A 104 -12.58 -2.25 -10.87
C ALA A 104 -12.35 -2.00 -12.37
N GLU A 105 -12.61 -2.99 -13.23
CA GLU A 105 -12.50 -2.85 -14.69
C GLU A 105 -13.39 -1.72 -15.20
N HIS A 106 -14.63 -1.63 -14.71
CA HIS A 106 -15.58 -0.59 -15.07
C HIS A 106 -15.12 0.80 -14.59
N LEU A 107 -14.67 0.91 -13.34
CA LEU A 107 -14.17 2.16 -12.77
C LEU A 107 -12.91 2.66 -13.46
N LEU A 108 -11.99 1.76 -13.84
CA LEU A 108 -10.80 2.09 -14.63
C LEU A 108 -11.19 2.61 -16.03
N GLY A 109 -12.22 2.03 -16.65
CA GLY A 109 -12.78 2.54 -17.91
C GLY A 109 -13.35 3.96 -17.80
N GLN A 110 -13.69 4.42 -16.60
CA GLN A 110 -14.18 5.77 -16.30
C GLN A 110 -13.06 6.71 -15.79
N GLY A 111 -11.81 6.27 -15.72
CA GLY A 111 -10.69 7.03 -15.16
C GLY A 111 -10.68 7.17 -13.63
N ARG A 112 -11.56 6.43 -12.90
CA ARG A 112 -11.74 6.49 -11.43
C ARG A 112 -10.78 5.55 -10.72
N VAL A 113 -9.47 5.80 -10.84
CA VAL A 113 -8.39 4.90 -10.37
C VAL A 113 -8.44 4.67 -8.86
N ALA A 114 -8.65 5.71 -8.08
CA ALA A 114 -8.69 5.59 -6.61
C ALA A 114 -9.82 4.66 -6.15
N GLU A 115 -10.99 4.79 -6.74
CA GLU A 115 -12.15 3.95 -6.41
C GLU A 115 -11.99 2.51 -6.93
N ALA A 116 -11.32 2.33 -8.07
CA ALA A 116 -10.98 1.00 -8.57
C ALA A 116 -10.04 0.26 -7.61
N LEU A 117 -9.02 0.95 -7.07
CA LEU A 117 -8.13 0.39 -6.05
C LEU A 117 -8.87 0.04 -4.75
N GLU A 118 -9.85 0.84 -4.35
CA GLU A 118 -10.71 0.55 -3.20
C GLU A 118 -11.64 -0.64 -3.45
N ALA A 119 -12.18 -0.76 -4.66
CA ALA A 119 -13.03 -1.90 -5.03
C ALA A 119 -12.25 -3.23 -4.98
N LEU A 120 -11.00 -3.24 -5.44
CA LEU A 120 -10.10 -4.40 -5.38
C LEU A 120 -9.76 -4.78 -3.92
N GLY A 121 -9.49 -3.80 -3.06
CA GLY A 121 -9.34 -3.99 -1.61
C GLY A 121 -8.17 -4.84 -1.16
N GLY A 122 -7.29 -5.32 -2.06
CA GLY A 122 -6.13 -6.15 -1.74
C GLY A 122 -5.46 -6.74 -2.98
N PRO A 123 -4.41 -7.56 -2.79
CA PRO A 123 -3.62 -8.09 -3.87
C PRO A 123 -4.46 -8.94 -4.82
N ILE A 124 -4.24 -8.75 -6.12
CA ILE A 124 -4.77 -9.62 -7.17
C ILE A 124 -3.97 -10.93 -7.06
N GLY A 125 -4.41 -11.80 -6.16
CA GLY A 125 -3.68 -13.00 -5.75
C GLY A 125 -3.47 -14.01 -6.87
N PRO A 126 -2.45 -14.89 -6.74
CA PRO A 126 -2.02 -15.75 -7.83
C PRO A 126 -3.00 -16.87 -8.19
N THR A 127 -3.87 -17.31 -7.31
CA THR A 127 -4.69 -18.48 -7.60
C THR A 127 -6.06 -18.43 -6.94
N LEU A 128 -7.08 -18.41 -7.77
CA LEU A 128 -8.30 -19.15 -7.43
C LEU A 128 -7.94 -20.62 -7.73
N ASP A 129 -7.83 -21.44 -6.70
CA ASP A 129 -7.65 -22.87 -6.85
C ASP A 129 -8.96 -23.50 -7.36
N VAL A 130 -9.18 -23.33 -8.65
CA VAL A 130 -10.38 -23.79 -9.34
C VAL A 130 -9.95 -24.76 -10.43
N ALA A 131 -10.45 -25.97 -10.35
CA ALA A 131 -10.14 -27.03 -11.29
C ALA A 131 -10.59 -26.69 -12.72
N GLY A 132 -9.72 -26.91 -13.69
CA GLY A 132 -9.96 -26.83 -15.13
C GLY A 132 -9.12 -25.77 -15.84
N PRO A 133 -8.32 -26.15 -16.87
CA PRO A 133 -7.43 -25.23 -17.59
C PRO A 133 -8.18 -24.10 -18.29
N THR A 134 -9.38 -24.35 -18.84
CA THR A 134 -10.21 -23.34 -19.50
C THR A 134 -10.65 -22.24 -18.54
N LEU A 135 -11.10 -22.62 -17.33
CA LEU A 135 -11.51 -21.65 -16.32
C LEU A 135 -10.32 -20.85 -15.79
N GLN A 136 -9.19 -21.52 -15.53
CA GLN A 136 -7.97 -20.85 -15.10
C GLN A 136 -7.46 -19.87 -16.18
N GLY A 137 -7.59 -20.22 -17.46
CA GLY A 137 -7.28 -19.34 -18.59
C GLY A 137 -8.15 -18.08 -18.56
N TRP A 138 -9.45 -18.22 -18.45
CA TRP A 138 -10.40 -17.10 -18.42
C TRP A 138 -10.18 -16.16 -17.23
N ILE A 139 -9.94 -16.70 -16.02
CA ILE A 139 -9.65 -15.89 -14.84
C ILE A 139 -8.33 -15.15 -15.01
N ARG A 140 -7.32 -15.80 -15.56
CA ARG A 140 -6.00 -15.20 -15.84
C ARG A 140 -6.13 -14.04 -16.82
N GLU A 141 -6.92 -14.20 -17.87
CA GLU A 141 -7.20 -13.13 -18.83
C GLU A 141 -7.94 -11.94 -18.20
N LEU A 142 -8.95 -12.21 -17.37
CA LEU A 142 -9.68 -11.14 -16.67
C LEU A 142 -8.73 -10.34 -15.76
N ARG A 143 -7.89 -11.02 -14.99
CA ARG A 143 -6.89 -10.38 -14.12
C ARG A 143 -5.89 -9.58 -14.93
N ALA A 144 -5.30 -10.17 -15.97
CA ALA A 144 -4.34 -9.49 -16.83
C ALA A 144 -4.93 -8.21 -17.46
N ARG A 145 -6.21 -8.22 -17.85
CA ARG A 145 -6.88 -7.01 -18.35
C ARG A 145 -7.00 -5.92 -17.28
N VAL A 146 -7.39 -6.30 -16.05
CA VAL A 146 -7.52 -5.34 -14.93
C VAL A 146 -6.14 -4.78 -14.57
N GLU A 147 -5.12 -5.64 -14.45
CA GLU A 147 -3.73 -5.24 -14.17
C GLU A 147 -3.19 -4.27 -15.23
N HIS A 148 -3.37 -4.60 -16.51
CA HIS A 148 -2.91 -3.77 -17.63
C HIS A 148 -3.60 -2.40 -17.62
N ARG A 149 -4.93 -2.37 -17.51
CA ARG A 149 -5.69 -1.11 -17.44
C ARG A 149 -5.32 -0.27 -16.22
N LEU A 150 -5.06 -0.91 -15.09
CA LEU A 150 -4.63 -0.21 -13.88
C LEU A 150 -3.25 0.41 -14.08
N LEU A 151 -2.29 -0.31 -14.66
CA LEU A 151 -0.95 0.20 -14.97
C LEU A 151 -1.00 1.35 -15.96
N ASP A 152 -1.82 1.25 -17.02
CA ASP A 152 -2.01 2.33 -17.99
C ASP A 152 -2.60 3.58 -17.34
N ALA A 153 -3.64 3.40 -16.52
CA ALA A 153 -4.29 4.50 -15.82
C ALA A 153 -3.36 5.16 -14.78
N LEU A 154 -2.52 4.38 -14.10
CA LEU A 154 -1.50 4.90 -13.19
C LEU A 154 -0.40 5.66 -13.94
N THR A 155 0.05 5.15 -15.08
CA THR A 155 1.06 5.80 -15.91
C THR A 155 0.55 7.14 -16.44
N GLN A 156 -0.69 7.15 -16.95
CA GLN A 156 -1.33 8.38 -17.40
C GLN A 156 -1.55 9.36 -16.24
N GLY A 157 -2.07 8.88 -15.12
CA GLY A 157 -2.28 9.68 -13.92
C GLY A 157 -0.99 10.29 -13.39
N TRP A 158 0.13 9.56 -13.47
CA TRP A 158 1.45 10.11 -13.14
C TRP A 158 1.90 11.17 -14.14
N ALA A 159 1.72 10.94 -15.43
CA ALA A 159 2.08 11.93 -16.46
C ALA A 159 1.33 13.27 -16.27
N ASP A 160 0.09 13.22 -15.79
CA ASP A 160 -0.70 14.39 -15.43
C ASP A 160 -0.25 15.01 -14.11
N ALA A 161 -0.02 14.19 -13.09
CA ALA A 161 0.47 14.63 -11.78
C ALA A 161 1.87 15.26 -11.86
N ALA A 162 2.77 14.72 -12.68
CA ALA A 162 4.13 15.23 -12.85
C ALA A 162 4.16 16.64 -13.47
N ARG A 163 3.12 17.02 -14.23
CA ARG A 163 2.92 18.37 -14.77
C ARG A 163 2.20 19.30 -13.79
N SER A 164 1.61 18.73 -12.74
CA SER A 164 0.94 19.48 -11.68
C SER A 164 1.97 20.10 -10.74
N PRO A 165 1.66 21.25 -10.12
CA PRO A 165 2.51 21.85 -9.09
C PRO A 165 2.60 21.04 -7.81
N ALA A 166 1.78 20.02 -7.64
CA ALA A 166 1.77 19.15 -6.46
C ALA A 166 1.83 17.65 -6.81
N PRO A 167 2.89 17.16 -7.48
CA PRO A 167 2.98 15.77 -7.95
C PRO A 167 3.03 14.75 -6.79
N ASN A 168 3.37 15.18 -5.58
CA ASN A 168 3.36 14.37 -4.36
C ASN A 168 1.96 13.84 -3.97
N LEU A 169 0.89 14.44 -4.48
CA LEU A 169 -0.48 13.99 -4.25
C LEU A 169 -0.79 12.64 -4.91
N PHE A 170 0.03 12.21 -5.86
CA PHE A 170 -0.09 10.91 -6.52
C PHE A 170 0.44 9.75 -5.65
N SER A 171 1.33 10.03 -4.67
CA SER A 171 1.98 9.00 -3.84
C SER A 171 1.02 8.07 -3.09
N PRO A 172 -0.12 8.52 -2.51
CA PRO A 172 -1.08 7.61 -1.87
C PRO A 172 -1.74 6.63 -2.85
N THR A 173 -2.06 7.08 -4.06
CA THR A 173 -2.62 6.22 -5.11
C THR A 173 -1.61 5.16 -5.52
N LEU A 174 -0.34 5.54 -5.68
CA LEU A 174 0.74 4.63 -6.03
C LEU A 174 1.04 3.62 -4.92
N ALA A 175 0.94 4.02 -3.65
CA ALA A 175 1.10 3.11 -2.51
C ALA A 175 -0.01 2.06 -2.47
N LYS A 176 -1.29 2.46 -2.68
CA LYS A 176 -2.41 1.53 -2.81
C LYS A 176 -2.23 0.58 -4.01
N ALA A 177 -1.75 1.08 -5.14
CA ALA A 177 -1.45 0.26 -6.30
C ALA A 177 -0.38 -0.81 -5.99
N GLY A 178 0.61 -0.48 -5.18
CA GLY A 178 1.62 -1.43 -4.68
C GLY A 178 1.03 -2.57 -3.86
N GLN A 179 -0.02 -2.30 -3.08
CA GLN A 179 -0.75 -3.34 -2.33
C GLN A 179 -1.53 -4.28 -3.25
N VAL A 180 -2.02 -3.77 -4.37
CA VAL A 180 -2.85 -4.52 -5.33
C VAL A 180 -2.00 -5.33 -6.31
N LEU A 181 -0.98 -4.71 -6.89
CA LEU A 181 -0.14 -5.27 -7.96
C LEU A 181 1.16 -5.92 -7.45
N GLY A 182 1.51 -5.71 -6.18
CA GLY A 182 2.73 -6.26 -5.59
C GLY A 182 3.99 -5.81 -6.32
N ASP A 183 4.84 -6.79 -6.69
CA ASP A 183 6.12 -6.58 -7.36
C ASP A 183 6.01 -6.59 -8.90
N ALA A 184 4.89 -6.13 -9.47
CA ALA A 184 4.78 -6.00 -10.92
C ALA A 184 5.90 -5.08 -11.47
N PRO A 185 6.74 -5.55 -12.42
CA PRO A 185 7.91 -4.78 -12.87
C PRO A 185 7.58 -3.38 -13.38
N GLN A 186 6.48 -3.23 -14.12
CA GLN A 186 6.03 -1.95 -14.66
C GLN A 186 5.66 -0.97 -13.54
N LEU A 187 5.00 -1.45 -12.48
CA LEU A 187 4.68 -0.63 -11.32
C LEU A 187 5.94 -0.20 -10.57
N LEU A 188 6.91 -1.10 -10.41
CA LEU A 188 8.17 -0.75 -9.74
C LEU A 188 8.95 0.30 -10.53
N TRP A 189 8.95 0.24 -11.87
CA TRP A 189 9.55 1.29 -12.69
C TRP A 189 8.85 2.63 -12.52
N LEU A 190 7.51 2.64 -12.46
CA LEU A 190 6.74 3.85 -12.19
C LEU A 190 7.02 4.40 -10.78
N GLN A 191 7.08 3.52 -9.77
CA GLN A 191 7.44 3.91 -8.39
C GLN A 191 8.84 4.52 -8.31
N LEU A 192 9.82 3.96 -9.04
CA LEU A 192 11.18 4.47 -9.11
C LEU A 192 11.21 5.89 -9.73
N GLU A 193 10.49 6.09 -10.84
CA GLU A 193 10.36 7.38 -11.51
C GLU A 193 9.72 8.43 -10.61
N VAL A 194 8.62 8.07 -9.94
CA VAL A 194 7.92 8.94 -8.98
C VAL A 194 8.85 9.32 -7.83
N ALA A 195 9.53 8.34 -7.22
CA ALA A 195 10.45 8.57 -6.12
C ALA A 195 11.63 9.49 -6.53
N ALA A 196 12.20 9.28 -7.72
CA ALA A 196 13.24 10.13 -8.26
C ALA A 196 12.75 11.56 -8.52
N THR A 197 11.54 11.69 -9.08
CA THR A 197 10.94 13.00 -9.39
C THR A 197 10.59 13.78 -8.13
N LEU A 198 10.13 13.10 -7.08
CA LEU A 198 9.82 13.70 -5.78
C LEU A 198 11.04 13.86 -4.86
N ALA A 199 12.23 13.49 -5.32
CA ALA A 199 13.47 13.47 -4.54
C ALA A 199 13.37 12.62 -3.25
N ASP A 200 12.55 11.56 -3.27
CA ASP A 200 12.41 10.60 -2.17
C ASP A 200 13.46 9.49 -2.29
N VAL A 201 14.62 9.72 -1.66
CA VAL A 201 15.77 8.79 -1.71
C VAL A 201 15.43 7.46 -1.08
N GLY A 202 14.65 7.44 0.02
CA GLY A 202 14.29 6.21 0.73
C GLY A 202 13.42 5.30 -0.13
N ALA A 203 12.33 5.85 -0.68
CA ALA A 203 11.47 5.11 -1.60
C ALA A 203 12.22 4.67 -2.86
N PHE A 204 13.10 5.53 -3.39
CA PHE A 204 13.91 5.21 -4.57
C PHE A 204 14.80 3.97 -4.35
N GLU A 205 15.59 3.95 -3.28
CA GLU A 205 16.52 2.84 -3.03
C GLU A 205 15.79 1.54 -2.70
N GLN A 206 14.66 1.59 -1.98
CA GLN A 206 13.80 0.42 -1.76
C GLN A 206 13.30 -0.20 -3.06
N VAL A 207 12.79 0.63 -3.95
CA VAL A 207 12.26 0.15 -5.24
C VAL A 207 13.38 -0.35 -6.14
N ALA A 208 14.53 0.33 -6.15
CA ALA A 208 15.70 -0.09 -6.91
C ALA A 208 16.20 -1.48 -6.50
N GLN A 209 16.19 -1.76 -5.19
CA GLN A 209 16.55 -3.07 -4.66
C GLN A 209 15.55 -4.15 -5.06
N ARG A 210 14.24 -3.89 -4.97
CA ARG A 210 13.20 -4.83 -5.41
C ARG A 210 13.35 -5.17 -6.89
N LEU A 211 13.60 -4.17 -7.73
CA LEU A 211 13.89 -4.38 -9.17
C LEU A 211 15.13 -5.26 -9.40
N SER A 212 16.21 -5.04 -8.63
CA SER A 212 17.43 -5.86 -8.74
C SER A 212 17.14 -7.33 -8.42
N VAL A 213 16.44 -7.60 -7.33
CA VAL A 213 16.05 -8.97 -6.94
C VAL A 213 15.18 -9.64 -8.00
N LEU A 214 14.22 -8.92 -8.60
CA LEU A 214 13.41 -9.46 -9.69
C LEU A 214 14.24 -9.76 -10.93
N GLY A 215 15.21 -8.91 -11.26
CA GLY A 215 16.12 -9.16 -12.38
C GLY A 215 16.99 -10.40 -12.18
N GLU A 216 17.51 -10.62 -10.98
CA GLU A 216 18.28 -11.81 -10.62
C GLU A 216 17.45 -13.10 -10.71
N ARG A 217 16.15 -13.02 -10.41
CA ARG A 217 15.21 -14.15 -10.53
C ARG A 217 14.71 -14.40 -11.95
N GLY A 218 15.08 -13.56 -12.93
CA GLY A 218 14.57 -13.62 -14.29
C GLY A 218 13.07 -13.31 -14.41
N ALA A 219 12.50 -12.69 -13.39
CA ALA A 219 11.08 -12.35 -13.34
C ALA A 219 10.76 -10.97 -13.92
N ALA A 220 11.78 -10.19 -14.33
CA ALA A 220 11.63 -8.93 -15.02
C ALA A 220 11.92 -9.10 -16.52
N ASP A 221 11.20 -8.36 -17.37
CA ASP A 221 11.43 -8.31 -18.83
C ASP A 221 12.77 -7.62 -19.21
N SER A 222 13.63 -7.37 -18.22
CA SER A 222 14.89 -6.66 -18.35
C SER A 222 16.01 -7.45 -17.69
N THR A 223 17.20 -7.43 -18.30
CA THR A 223 18.38 -8.08 -17.71
C THR A 223 18.84 -7.35 -16.45
N PRO A 224 19.55 -8.00 -15.51
CA PRO A 224 20.13 -7.33 -14.34
C PRO A 224 21.00 -6.10 -14.70
N LEU A 225 21.70 -6.16 -15.84
CA LEU A 225 22.51 -5.07 -16.34
C LEU A 225 21.66 -3.89 -16.80
N ASP A 226 20.56 -4.14 -17.50
CA ASP A 226 19.62 -3.09 -17.94
C ASP A 226 18.95 -2.40 -16.74
N ILE A 227 18.58 -3.21 -15.73
CA ILE A 227 18.03 -2.69 -14.47
C ILE A 227 19.05 -1.77 -13.78
N ALA A 228 20.29 -2.23 -13.63
CA ALA A 228 21.35 -1.45 -13.01
C ALA A 228 21.62 -0.14 -13.76
N ARG A 229 21.68 -0.20 -15.10
CA ARG A 229 21.89 0.97 -15.97
C ARG A 229 20.75 1.99 -15.85
N ARG A 230 19.50 1.54 -15.94
CA ARG A 230 18.32 2.41 -15.82
C ARG A 230 18.22 3.02 -14.43
N THR A 231 18.45 2.23 -13.39
CA THR A 231 18.48 2.73 -12.00
C THR A 231 19.56 3.78 -11.79
N ALA A 232 20.76 3.57 -12.33
CA ALA A 232 21.83 4.57 -12.27
C ALA A 232 21.47 5.90 -12.95
N GLN A 233 20.76 5.86 -14.09
CA GLN A 233 20.28 7.07 -14.77
C GLN A 233 19.27 7.84 -13.90
N TRP A 234 18.33 7.15 -13.26
CA TRP A 234 17.38 7.79 -12.35
C TRP A 234 18.04 8.30 -11.07
N ARG A 235 19.05 7.59 -10.56
CA ARG A 235 19.83 8.03 -9.39
C ARG A 235 20.59 9.33 -9.69
N ALA A 236 21.15 9.48 -10.89
CA ALA A 236 21.77 10.73 -11.32
C ALA A 236 20.76 11.89 -11.37
N ARG A 237 19.55 11.67 -11.91
CA ARG A 237 18.46 12.67 -11.91
C ARG A 237 18.03 13.05 -10.50
N LEU A 238 17.91 12.07 -9.60
CA LEU A 238 17.59 12.29 -8.19
C LEU A 238 18.63 13.20 -7.52
N GLN A 239 19.92 12.97 -7.78
CA GLN A 239 21.02 13.80 -7.24
C GLN A 239 20.96 15.24 -7.74
N THR A 240 20.71 15.45 -9.04
CA THR A 240 20.54 16.79 -9.62
C THR A 240 19.36 17.53 -8.97
N ARG A 241 18.20 16.90 -8.81
CA ARG A 241 17.05 17.52 -8.14
C ARG A 241 17.28 17.82 -6.66
N ARG A 242 18.08 17.02 -5.96
CA ARG A 242 18.48 17.32 -4.57
C ARG A 242 19.29 18.61 -4.45
N THR A 243 20.17 18.87 -5.39
CA THR A 243 20.97 20.11 -5.41
C THR A 243 20.12 21.33 -5.77
N GLU A 244 19.12 21.17 -6.62
CA GLU A 244 18.16 22.23 -6.98
C GLU A 244 17.11 22.49 -5.88
N GLY A 245 16.68 21.44 -5.16
CA GLY A 245 15.62 21.49 -4.13
C GLY A 245 16.09 21.83 -2.72
N ALA A 246 17.38 22.06 -2.47
CA ALA A 246 17.95 22.36 -1.14
C ALA A 246 17.44 23.68 -0.50
N SER A 247 16.54 24.42 -1.18
CA SER A 247 16.08 25.74 -0.75
C SER A 247 14.70 25.77 -0.06
N THR A 248 14.03 24.64 0.17
CA THR A 248 12.72 24.66 0.82
C THR A 248 12.76 23.90 2.16
N HIS A 249 13.19 24.57 3.21
CA HIS A 249 13.01 24.13 4.59
C HIS A 249 11.53 24.30 5.00
N ALA A 250 10.66 23.39 4.56
CA ALA A 250 9.34 23.30 5.19
C ALA A 250 9.54 22.80 6.63
N GLN A 251 9.15 23.62 7.61
CA GLN A 251 9.16 23.20 9.01
C GLN A 251 8.29 21.94 9.17
N PRO A 252 8.70 20.97 9.99
CA PRO A 252 7.91 19.75 10.18
C PRO A 252 6.62 20.05 10.97
N ILE A 253 5.52 19.44 10.57
CA ILE A 253 4.21 19.56 11.25
C ILE A 253 4.31 19.16 12.73
N HIS A 254 5.16 18.16 13.04
CA HIS A 254 5.45 17.67 14.39
C HIS A 254 6.93 17.89 14.72
N ALA A 255 7.32 19.16 14.90
CA ALA A 255 8.72 19.53 15.13
C ALA A 255 9.32 18.84 16.37
N HIS A 256 8.56 18.71 17.47
CA HIS A 256 9.00 18.05 18.69
C HIS A 256 9.31 16.55 18.46
N ALA A 257 8.44 15.84 17.73
CA ALA A 257 8.64 14.41 17.45
C ALA A 257 9.83 14.19 16.53
N LEU A 258 10.00 15.03 15.52
CA LEU A 258 11.17 14.97 14.65
C LEU A 258 12.45 15.25 15.43
N HIS A 259 12.46 16.22 16.31
CA HIS A 259 13.62 16.53 17.16
C HIS A 259 13.98 15.37 18.09
N ALA A 260 12.99 14.71 18.70
CA ALA A 260 13.20 13.53 19.52
C ALA A 260 13.79 12.35 18.71
N LEU A 261 13.25 12.12 17.50
CA LEU A 261 13.80 11.10 16.58
C LEU A 261 15.24 11.42 16.13
N GLU A 262 15.54 12.70 15.90
CA GLU A 262 16.90 13.17 15.57
C GLU A 262 17.85 12.97 16.74
N ALA A 263 17.43 13.25 17.95
CA ALA A 263 18.24 12.98 19.15
C ALA A 263 18.58 11.48 19.26
N ALA A 264 17.59 10.61 19.05
CA ALA A 264 17.80 9.16 19.01
C ALA A 264 18.76 8.72 17.88
N TRP A 265 18.72 9.42 16.74
CA TRP A 265 19.67 9.18 15.65
C TRP A 265 21.08 9.65 16.00
N GLN A 266 21.24 10.78 16.70
CA GLN A 266 22.55 11.22 17.17
C GLN A 266 23.15 10.21 18.16
N ASP A 267 22.34 9.53 18.96
CA ASP A 267 22.79 8.42 19.79
C ASP A 267 23.35 7.26 18.96
N ALA A 268 22.68 6.88 17.88
CA ALA A 268 23.18 5.86 16.96
C ALA A 268 24.48 6.27 16.27
N LEU A 269 24.61 7.53 15.83
CA LEU A 269 25.85 8.07 15.27
C LEU A 269 27.01 8.03 16.28
N ALA A 270 26.71 8.18 17.57
CA ALA A 270 27.68 8.05 18.66
C ALA A 270 27.98 6.60 19.07
N GLY A 271 27.52 5.61 18.28
CA GLY A 271 27.72 4.19 18.55
C GLY A 271 26.83 3.61 19.65
N ARG A 272 25.80 4.33 20.11
CA ARG A 272 24.81 3.80 21.06
C ARG A 272 23.67 3.13 20.31
N SER A 273 23.01 2.15 20.96
CA SER A 273 21.76 1.58 20.47
C SER A 273 20.57 2.42 20.95
N SER A 274 19.61 2.68 20.06
CA SER A 274 18.41 3.44 20.42
C SER A 274 17.14 2.78 19.86
N LEU A 275 16.07 2.86 20.65
CA LEU A 275 14.72 2.41 20.26
C LEU A 275 13.74 3.54 20.55
N ALA A 276 13.04 4.02 19.51
CA ALA A 276 12.07 5.10 19.61
C ALA A 276 10.74 4.69 18.97
N CYS A 277 9.72 4.46 19.79
CA CYS A 277 8.38 4.06 19.29
C CYS A 277 7.57 5.29 18.90
N LEU A 278 7.25 5.43 17.62
CA LEU A 278 6.39 6.51 17.12
C LEU A 278 4.92 6.11 17.27
N ILE A 279 4.20 6.81 18.12
CA ILE A 279 2.82 6.49 18.48
C ILE A 279 1.87 7.54 17.91
N GLY A 280 0.80 7.10 17.26
CA GLY A 280 -0.23 8.02 16.76
C GLY A 280 -1.28 7.29 15.91
N ASP A 281 -2.41 7.93 15.71
CA ASP A 281 -3.49 7.37 14.90
C ASP A 281 -3.21 7.49 13.39
N ALA A 282 -4.02 6.77 12.60
CA ALA A 282 -3.91 6.84 11.14
C ALA A 282 -4.12 8.28 10.63
N GLY A 283 -3.25 8.71 9.72
CA GLY A 283 -3.33 10.04 9.12
C GLY A 283 -2.71 11.19 9.91
N THR A 284 -2.11 10.94 11.08
CA THR A 284 -1.42 11.99 11.88
C THR A 284 -0.07 12.44 11.31
N GLY A 285 0.44 11.75 10.27
CA GLY A 285 1.72 12.12 9.64
C GLY A 285 2.90 11.23 10.01
N ARG A 286 2.67 10.06 10.64
CA ARG A 286 3.70 9.08 11.05
C ARG A 286 4.69 8.76 9.91
N SER A 287 4.17 8.28 8.79
CA SER A 287 4.99 7.93 7.60
C SER A 287 5.74 9.13 7.02
N TRP A 288 5.19 10.34 7.14
CA TRP A 288 5.87 11.57 6.72
C TRP A 288 7.07 11.89 7.59
N LEU A 289 6.95 11.73 8.92
CA LEU A 289 8.05 11.89 9.87
C LEU A 289 9.15 10.86 9.63
N LEU A 290 8.79 9.58 9.43
CA LEU A 290 9.77 8.53 9.11
C LEU A 290 10.56 8.84 7.85
N ARG A 291 9.89 9.29 6.79
CA ARG A 291 10.56 9.70 5.54
C ARG A 291 11.47 10.91 5.75
N GLY A 292 11.06 11.86 6.61
CA GLY A 292 11.88 12.99 7.00
C GLY A 292 13.16 12.55 7.73
N LEU A 293 13.03 11.65 8.71
CA LEU A 293 14.14 11.06 9.44
C LEU A 293 15.06 10.27 8.50
N ALA A 294 14.52 9.38 7.68
CA ALA A 294 15.29 8.56 6.74
C ALA A 294 16.16 9.42 5.79
N ARG A 295 15.59 10.51 5.24
CA ARG A 295 16.35 11.47 4.41
C ARG A 295 17.53 12.08 5.16
N ARG A 296 17.35 12.46 6.43
CA ARG A 296 18.43 13.04 7.25
C ARG A 296 19.50 12.01 7.60
N CYS A 297 19.09 10.78 7.93
CA CYS A 297 20.02 9.68 8.17
C CYS A 297 20.90 9.40 6.94
N LEU A 298 20.30 9.31 5.76
CA LEU A 298 21.03 9.12 4.49
C LEU A 298 21.94 10.30 4.14
N ALA A 299 21.48 11.54 4.37
CA ALA A 299 22.29 12.73 4.14
C ALA A 299 23.51 12.81 5.08
N GLY A 300 23.38 12.24 6.29
CA GLY A 300 24.47 12.10 7.27
C GLY A 300 25.38 10.88 7.04
N GLY A 301 25.25 10.17 5.91
CA GLY A 301 26.07 8.99 5.58
C GLY A 301 25.62 7.69 6.29
N GLY A 302 24.49 7.71 7.00
CA GLY A 302 23.90 6.52 7.60
C GLY A 302 23.19 5.63 6.58
N ARG A 303 22.81 4.44 7.01
CA ARG A 303 22.04 3.47 6.24
C ARG A 303 20.62 3.39 6.75
N VAL A 304 19.70 3.07 5.87
CA VAL A 304 18.26 3.03 6.20
C VAL A 304 17.63 1.76 5.65
N VAL A 305 16.99 1.02 6.52
CA VAL A 305 16.05 -0.05 6.21
C VAL A 305 14.66 0.43 6.61
N ALA A 306 13.82 0.72 5.63
CA ALA A 306 12.46 1.17 5.87
C ALA A 306 11.46 0.11 5.37
N LEU A 307 10.69 -0.42 6.30
CA LEU A 307 9.65 -1.41 6.05
C LEU A 307 8.27 -0.80 6.28
N VAL A 308 7.31 -1.22 5.50
CA VAL A 308 5.89 -0.95 5.71
C VAL A 308 5.20 -2.29 5.89
N ALA A 309 4.63 -2.52 7.05
CA ALA A 309 3.87 -3.73 7.29
C ALA A 309 2.56 -3.68 6.50
N LEU A 310 2.28 -4.72 5.73
CA LEU A 310 1.04 -4.85 4.96
C LEU A 310 -0.03 -5.51 5.81
N ASP A 311 -1.29 -5.19 5.57
CA ASP A 311 -2.44 -5.84 6.23
C ASP A 311 -2.44 -7.35 6.01
N SER A 312 -1.93 -7.81 4.87
CA SER A 312 -1.71 -9.24 4.57
C SER A 312 -0.68 -9.94 5.47
N ALA A 313 0.17 -9.19 6.18
CA ALA A 313 1.11 -9.73 7.17
C ALA A 313 0.39 -10.11 8.49
N SER A 314 -0.83 -9.61 8.70
CA SER A 314 -1.66 -9.93 9.86
C SER A 314 -1.97 -11.43 9.88
N GLY A 315 -1.57 -12.09 10.98
CA GLY A 315 -1.71 -13.55 11.15
C GLY A 315 -0.53 -14.38 10.67
N ILE A 316 0.49 -13.81 10.03
CA ILE A 316 1.73 -14.52 9.69
C ILE A 316 2.79 -14.24 10.77
N THR A 317 3.02 -15.22 11.63
CA THR A 317 3.88 -15.07 12.80
C THR A 317 5.32 -14.63 12.48
N SER A 318 5.89 -15.08 11.36
CA SER A 318 7.27 -14.75 10.97
C SER A 318 7.39 -13.56 9.99
N ALA A 319 6.30 -12.90 9.61
CA ALA A 319 6.31 -11.86 8.58
C ALA A 319 7.32 -10.73 8.86
N CYS A 320 7.32 -10.19 10.08
CA CYS A 320 8.26 -9.15 10.49
C CYS A 320 9.73 -9.58 10.34
N LEU A 321 10.05 -10.79 10.78
CA LEU A 321 11.41 -11.33 10.74
C LEU A 321 11.85 -11.60 9.30
N ARG A 322 10.95 -12.13 8.48
CA ARG A 322 11.20 -12.35 7.04
C ARG A 322 11.44 -11.03 6.31
N ASP A 323 10.55 -10.04 6.49
CA ASP A 323 10.65 -8.76 5.80
C ASP A 323 11.93 -8.00 6.19
N LEU A 324 12.32 -8.07 7.48
CA LEU A 324 13.62 -7.56 7.94
C LEU A 324 14.78 -8.29 7.27
N THR A 325 14.73 -9.62 7.23
CA THR A 325 15.78 -10.44 6.60
C THR A 325 15.94 -10.07 5.13
N VAL A 326 14.84 -10.03 4.38
CA VAL A 326 14.85 -9.66 2.95
C VAL A 326 15.43 -8.27 2.74
N ALA A 327 15.02 -7.29 3.54
CA ALA A 327 15.51 -5.92 3.39
C ALA A 327 16.99 -5.78 3.76
N LEU A 328 17.47 -6.49 4.77
CA LEU A 328 18.86 -6.43 5.21
C LEU A 328 19.84 -7.11 4.25
N GLN A 329 19.39 -8.13 3.50
CA GLN A 329 20.26 -8.84 2.52
C GLN A 329 20.87 -7.95 1.45
N GLY A 330 20.25 -6.83 1.13
CA GLY A 330 20.78 -5.86 0.18
C GLY A 330 21.87 -4.93 0.73
N HIS A 331 22.17 -5.01 2.02
CA HIS A 331 23.15 -4.15 2.67
C HIS A 331 24.53 -4.80 2.78
N ARG A 332 25.58 -3.98 2.72
CA ARG A 332 26.94 -4.42 3.07
C ARG A 332 26.92 -4.92 4.51
N GLY A 333 27.67 -5.95 4.79
CA GLY A 333 27.68 -6.61 6.10
C GLY A 333 26.72 -7.79 6.22
N ALA A 334 25.70 -7.92 5.38
CA ALA A 334 24.76 -9.07 5.44
C ALA A 334 25.47 -10.42 5.29
N ALA A 335 26.56 -10.48 4.54
CA ALA A 335 27.39 -11.69 4.41
C ALA A 335 28.17 -12.05 5.71
N GLY A 336 28.22 -11.14 6.67
CA GLY A 336 28.91 -11.34 7.96
C GLY A 336 28.08 -12.04 9.03
N VAL A 337 26.92 -12.60 8.67
CA VAL A 337 26.09 -13.42 9.57
C VAL A 337 26.87 -14.64 10.04
N HIS A 338 26.77 -14.93 11.33
CA HIS A 338 27.42 -16.12 11.91
C HIS A 338 26.92 -17.41 11.23
N PRO A 339 27.81 -18.37 10.89
CA PRO A 339 27.44 -19.59 10.17
C PRO A 339 26.28 -20.38 10.80
N ASP A 340 26.18 -20.38 12.12
CA ASP A 340 25.12 -21.08 12.86
C ASP A 340 23.71 -20.53 12.53
N PHE A 341 23.60 -19.29 12.06
CA PHE A 341 22.35 -18.66 11.69
C PHE A 341 22.05 -18.69 10.19
N ALA A 342 23.01 -19.09 9.36
CA ALA A 342 22.89 -19.04 7.91
C ALA A 342 21.68 -19.86 7.39
N GLU A 343 21.47 -21.06 7.92
CA GLU A 343 20.31 -21.89 7.56
C GLU A 343 18.99 -21.24 7.93
N THR A 344 18.89 -20.66 9.13
CA THR A 344 17.68 -19.97 9.60
C THR A 344 17.37 -18.73 8.74
N ILE A 345 18.39 -17.96 8.37
CA ILE A 345 18.27 -16.82 7.46
C ILE A 345 17.79 -17.26 6.08
N ASN A 346 18.37 -18.33 5.51
CA ASN A 346 17.94 -18.86 4.21
C ASN A 346 16.47 -19.32 4.23
N ARG A 347 16.05 -20.02 5.30
CA ARG A 347 14.65 -20.43 5.46
C ARG A 347 13.70 -19.24 5.53
N LEU A 348 14.08 -18.16 6.21
CA LEU A 348 13.29 -16.93 6.25
C LEU A 348 13.19 -16.28 4.86
N LEU A 349 14.27 -16.26 4.08
CA LEU A 349 14.30 -15.76 2.71
C LEU A 349 13.39 -16.58 1.77
N GLU A 350 13.38 -17.89 1.93
CA GLU A 350 12.52 -18.81 1.19
C GLU A 350 11.03 -18.74 1.61
N GLY A 351 10.73 -17.96 2.66
CA GLY A 351 9.37 -17.86 3.22
C GLY A 351 8.95 -19.07 4.04
N VAL A 352 9.91 -19.92 4.44
CA VAL A 352 9.65 -21.08 5.29
C VAL A 352 9.45 -20.62 6.73
N LEU A 353 8.36 -21.06 7.36
CA LEU A 353 8.07 -20.75 8.74
C LEU A 353 9.18 -21.28 9.66
N SER A 354 9.85 -20.37 10.36
CA SER A 354 10.84 -20.68 11.37
C SER A 354 10.30 -20.30 12.75
N PRO A 355 10.52 -21.15 13.78
CA PRO A 355 10.09 -20.79 15.13
C PRO A 355 10.70 -19.44 15.56
N PRO A 356 9.93 -18.54 16.19
CA PRO A 356 10.45 -17.23 16.61
C PRO A 356 11.64 -17.33 17.58
N GLY A 357 11.77 -18.46 18.29
CA GLY A 357 12.90 -18.75 19.19
C GLY A 357 14.24 -18.78 18.46
N ASP A 358 14.27 -19.34 17.26
CA ASP A 358 15.48 -19.51 16.45
C ASP A 358 15.65 -18.30 15.49
N ALA A 359 14.56 -17.78 14.99
CA ALA A 359 14.55 -16.70 14.00
C ALA A 359 14.97 -15.34 14.60
N ILE A 360 14.55 -15.01 15.83
CA ILE A 360 14.91 -13.73 16.46
C ILE A 360 16.42 -13.59 16.69
N PRO A 361 17.13 -14.59 17.25
CA PRO A 361 18.60 -14.52 17.35
C PRO A 361 19.29 -14.38 15.99
N ALA A 362 18.81 -15.09 14.96
CA ALA A 362 19.37 -15.00 13.61
C ALA A 362 19.20 -13.60 12.99
N VAL A 363 18.01 -13.02 13.12
CA VAL A 363 17.75 -11.64 12.65
C VAL A 363 18.54 -10.61 13.46
N HIS A 364 18.69 -10.82 14.77
CA HIS A 364 19.53 -9.97 15.61
C HIS A 364 21.00 -10.00 15.15
N ASP A 365 21.53 -11.17 14.83
CA ASP A 365 22.90 -11.33 14.33
C ASP A 365 23.07 -10.64 12.94
N LEU A 366 22.09 -10.81 12.06
CA LEU A 366 22.07 -10.12 10.75
C LEU A 366 22.05 -8.59 10.92
N LEU A 367 21.23 -8.05 11.83
CA LEU A 367 21.20 -6.62 12.17
C LEU A 367 22.58 -6.17 12.69
N THR A 368 23.21 -6.97 13.55
CA THR A 368 24.55 -6.68 14.07
C THR A 368 25.58 -6.65 12.97
N ALA A 369 25.59 -7.65 12.09
CA ALA A 369 26.51 -7.73 10.97
C ALA A 369 26.37 -6.53 10.01
N VAL A 370 25.15 -6.10 9.75
CA VAL A 370 24.91 -4.90 8.94
C VAL A 370 25.29 -3.62 9.69
N ALA A 371 25.01 -3.49 10.98
CA ALA A 371 25.29 -2.28 11.78
C ALA A 371 26.80 -2.04 12.01
N VAL A 372 27.63 -3.09 12.00
CA VAL A 372 29.10 -2.98 12.07
C VAL A 372 29.66 -2.12 10.94
N GLU A 373 29.04 -2.13 9.78
CA GLU A 373 29.47 -1.35 8.63
C GLU A 373 29.16 0.16 8.73
N GLY A 374 28.42 0.61 9.76
CA GLY A 374 28.09 2.00 10.05
C GLY A 374 26.67 2.18 10.58
N PRO A 375 26.29 3.40 10.99
CA PRO A 375 25.02 3.69 11.61
C PRO A 375 23.82 3.25 10.75
N LEU A 376 22.86 2.55 11.38
CA LEU A 376 21.73 1.93 10.73
C LEU A 376 20.41 2.42 11.35
N LEU A 377 19.52 2.98 10.55
CA LEU A 377 18.12 3.21 10.88
C LEU A 377 17.27 2.05 10.36
N VAL A 378 16.50 1.44 11.24
CA VAL A 378 15.43 0.48 10.88
C VAL A 378 14.09 1.10 11.25
N SER A 379 13.27 1.44 10.28
CA SER A 379 11.90 1.94 10.51
C SER A 379 10.86 0.90 10.10
N LEU A 380 9.87 0.68 10.97
CA LEU A 380 8.79 -0.27 10.76
C LEU A 380 7.47 0.50 10.74
N ASP A 381 7.05 0.97 9.58
CA ASP A 381 5.78 1.67 9.44
C ASP A 381 4.60 0.70 9.50
N ASP A 382 3.49 1.14 10.07
CA ASP A 382 2.29 0.34 10.32
C ASP A 382 2.58 -1.01 11.02
N ALA A 383 3.55 -1.03 11.94
CA ALA A 383 4.06 -2.23 12.59
C ALA A 383 2.98 -3.03 13.37
N HIS A 384 1.79 -2.46 13.58
CA HIS A 384 0.63 -3.14 14.17
C HIS A 384 0.04 -4.25 13.29
N HIS A 385 0.38 -4.31 12.01
CA HIS A 385 0.04 -5.42 11.11
C HIS A 385 0.94 -6.65 11.31
N TYR A 386 2.07 -6.51 11.97
CA TYR A 386 2.89 -7.65 12.35
C TYR A 386 2.34 -8.34 13.60
N ASP A 387 2.70 -9.62 13.79
CA ASP A 387 2.38 -10.34 15.03
C ASP A 387 2.97 -9.61 16.24
N ALA A 388 2.09 -9.12 17.11
CA ALA A 388 2.48 -8.29 18.26
C ALA A 388 3.43 -9.01 19.24
N ARG A 389 3.30 -10.35 19.38
CA ARG A 389 4.15 -11.14 20.27
C ARG A 389 5.57 -11.26 19.71
N VAL A 390 5.69 -11.49 18.41
CA VAL A 390 6.98 -11.60 17.73
C VAL A 390 7.68 -10.25 17.73
N LEU A 391 6.96 -9.18 17.36
CA LEU A 391 7.51 -7.82 17.40
C LEU A 391 7.98 -7.44 18.81
N ALA A 392 7.17 -7.68 19.85
CA ALA A 392 7.55 -7.38 21.23
C ALA A 392 8.78 -8.19 21.69
N ARG A 393 8.90 -9.46 21.27
CA ARG A 393 10.08 -10.30 21.57
C ARG A 393 11.33 -9.79 20.85
N LEU A 394 11.21 -9.37 19.59
CA LEU A 394 12.32 -8.77 18.85
C LEU A 394 12.79 -7.48 19.52
N LEU A 395 11.86 -6.55 19.82
CA LEU A 395 12.18 -5.29 20.48
C LEU A 395 12.80 -5.49 21.87
N ARG A 396 12.31 -6.46 22.63
CA ARG A 396 12.91 -6.85 23.92
C ARG A 396 14.34 -7.36 23.72
N ARG A 397 14.57 -8.26 22.75
CA ARG A 397 15.92 -8.76 22.44
C ARG A 397 16.90 -7.63 22.10
N LEU A 398 16.46 -6.65 21.31
CA LEU A 398 17.28 -5.49 20.95
C LEU A 398 17.63 -4.58 22.15
N ARG A 399 16.79 -4.58 23.20
CA ARG A 399 17.09 -3.88 24.46
C ARG A 399 18.04 -4.68 25.36
N GLU A 400 17.81 -5.99 25.48
CA GLU A 400 18.65 -6.87 26.31
C GLU A 400 20.05 -7.02 25.75
N VAL A 401 20.19 -7.06 24.43
CA VAL A 401 21.45 -7.15 23.69
C VAL A 401 21.52 -6.01 22.68
N PRO A 402 21.97 -4.83 23.13
CA PRO A 402 22.03 -3.65 22.29
C PRO A 402 23.00 -3.79 21.12
N ILE A 403 22.65 -3.28 19.96
CA ILE A 403 23.49 -3.25 18.76
C ILE A 403 24.05 -1.82 18.60
N PRO A 404 25.37 -1.62 18.70
CA PRO A 404 25.98 -0.30 18.51
C PRO A 404 25.64 0.31 17.15
N GLY A 405 25.27 1.58 17.14
CA GLY A 405 24.94 2.30 15.91
C GLY A 405 23.57 1.99 15.30
N LEU A 406 22.71 1.25 16.02
CA LEU A 406 21.37 0.93 15.56
C LEU A 406 20.31 1.84 16.19
N LEU A 407 19.46 2.46 15.36
CA LEU A 407 18.20 3.08 15.74
C LEU A 407 17.04 2.27 15.15
N VAL A 408 16.11 1.81 15.98
CA VAL A 408 14.87 1.14 15.55
C VAL A 408 13.66 2.01 15.86
N VAL A 409 12.82 2.24 14.86
CA VAL A 409 11.60 3.09 14.99
C VAL A 409 10.37 2.31 14.52
N PRO A 410 9.72 1.52 15.40
CA PRO A 410 8.41 0.98 15.11
C PRO A 410 7.33 2.06 15.20
N VAL A 411 6.35 2.00 14.30
CA VAL A 411 5.18 2.88 14.26
C VAL A 411 3.96 2.11 14.69
N LEU A 412 3.31 2.58 15.74
CA LEU A 412 2.21 1.88 16.39
C LEU A 412 1.00 2.82 16.60
N PRO A 413 -0.24 2.28 16.66
CA PRO A 413 -1.42 3.07 17.00
C PRO A 413 -1.38 3.50 18.48
N THR A 414 -2.17 4.53 18.82
CA THR A 414 -2.25 5.11 20.17
C THR A 414 -2.63 4.08 21.25
N ALA A 415 -3.41 3.06 20.88
CA ALA A 415 -3.82 1.99 21.79
C ALA A 415 -2.72 0.95 22.10
N ALA A 416 -1.54 1.02 21.47
CA ALA A 416 -0.46 0.06 21.72
C ALA A 416 0.21 0.31 23.08
N GLY A 417 0.32 -0.73 23.89
CA GLY A 417 1.07 -0.71 25.15
C GLY A 417 2.58 -0.71 24.86
N VAL A 418 3.22 0.42 25.05
CA VAL A 418 4.67 0.62 24.87
C VAL A 418 5.22 1.29 26.12
N GLU A 419 6.45 0.93 26.53
CA GLU A 419 7.10 1.58 27.64
C GLU A 419 7.28 3.08 27.40
N GLU A 420 7.05 3.88 28.43
CA GLU A 420 7.00 5.34 28.40
C GLU A 420 8.33 5.97 27.91
N SER A 421 9.47 5.38 28.29
CA SER A 421 10.81 5.87 27.97
C SER A 421 11.19 5.88 26.48
N ALA A 422 10.50 5.07 25.66
CA ALA A 422 10.74 4.97 24.21
C ALA A 422 9.62 5.62 23.38
N ARG A 423 8.65 6.26 24.02
CA ARG A 423 7.39 6.71 23.39
C ARG A 423 7.52 8.12 22.86
N ILE A 424 7.30 8.28 21.56
CA ILE A 424 7.18 9.59 20.88
C ILE A 424 5.76 9.67 20.33
N GLU A 425 4.95 10.54 20.95
CA GLU A 425 3.56 10.69 20.55
C GLU A 425 3.40 11.76 19.49
N ILE A 426 2.58 11.44 18.48
CA ILE A 426 2.06 12.41 17.53
C ILE A 426 0.55 12.32 17.45
N GLY A 427 -0.08 13.48 17.45
CA GLY A 427 -1.52 13.59 17.44
C GLY A 427 -2.03 14.51 16.35
N ARG A 428 -3.17 15.09 16.60
CA ARG A 428 -3.75 16.14 15.78
C ARG A 428 -2.86 17.37 15.80
N THR A 429 -2.82 18.09 14.70
CA THR A 429 -2.05 19.32 14.59
C THR A 429 -2.96 20.55 14.79
N ASP A 430 -2.37 21.65 15.19
CA ASP A 430 -3.03 22.95 15.29
C ASP A 430 -3.10 23.68 13.93
N GLN A 431 -3.61 24.90 13.93
CA GLN A 431 -3.67 25.75 12.74
C GLN A 431 -2.28 26.06 12.16
N ALA A 432 -1.25 26.17 13.02
CA ALA A 432 0.12 26.40 12.57
C ALA A 432 0.66 25.18 11.79
N GLY A 433 0.35 23.97 12.25
CA GLY A 433 0.68 22.75 11.52
C GLY A 433 -0.08 22.61 10.19
N ILE A 434 -1.36 23.00 10.13
CA ILE A 434 -2.11 23.06 8.87
C ILE A 434 -1.49 24.09 7.92
N ARG A 435 -1.10 25.27 8.41
CA ARG A 435 -0.37 26.27 7.62
C ARG A 435 0.92 25.70 7.04
N THR A 436 1.67 24.98 7.85
CA THR A 436 2.91 24.30 7.44
C THR A 436 2.64 23.25 6.37
N LEU A 437 1.57 22.46 6.52
CA LEU A 437 1.14 21.47 5.53
C LEU A 437 0.83 22.11 4.17
N LEU A 438 0.01 23.16 4.16
CA LEU A 438 -0.34 23.87 2.93
C LEU A 438 0.90 24.54 2.31
N GLY A 439 1.79 25.09 3.14
CA GLY A 439 3.05 25.67 2.70
C GLY A 439 4.05 24.67 2.12
N ALA A 440 3.98 23.41 2.56
CA ALA A 440 4.76 22.31 1.98
C ALA A 440 4.22 21.80 0.63
N MET A 441 2.93 22.06 0.34
CA MET A 441 2.31 21.71 -0.93
C MET A 441 2.58 22.79 -2.02
N ALA A 442 2.45 24.05 -1.65
CA ALA A 442 2.81 25.23 -2.47
C ALA A 442 2.93 26.45 -1.57
N ARG A 443 3.67 27.47 -1.98
CA ARG A 443 3.87 28.70 -1.19
C ARG A 443 2.55 29.38 -0.88
N LEU A 444 2.34 29.71 0.40
CA LEU A 444 1.19 30.50 0.83
C LEU A 444 1.44 32.00 0.58
N PRO A 445 0.55 32.70 -0.11
CA PRO A 445 0.67 34.15 -0.30
C PRO A 445 0.33 34.90 1.01
N ARG A 446 0.77 36.15 1.10
CA ARG A 446 0.32 37.08 2.13
C ARG A 446 -1.01 37.69 1.71
N ALA A 447 -2.12 36.95 1.85
CA ALA A 447 -3.44 37.36 1.42
C ALA A 447 -4.46 37.11 2.55
N GLU A 448 -5.50 37.94 2.59
CA GLU A 448 -6.52 37.92 3.66
C GLU A 448 -7.30 36.58 3.73
N TRP A 449 -7.48 35.91 2.61
CA TRP A 449 -8.20 34.63 2.52
C TRP A 449 -7.45 33.43 3.15
N VAL A 450 -6.13 33.54 3.34
CA VAL A 450 -5.28 32.41 3.79
C VAL A 450 -5.64 31.96 5.20
N SER A 451 -5.77 32.90 6.15
CA SER A 451 -6.08 32.53 7.54
C SER A 451 -7.48 31.92 7.68
N PRO A 452 -8.57 32.51 7.12
CA PRO A 452 -9.88 31.89 7.15
C PRO A 452 -9.94 30.52 6.50
N LEU A 453 -9.19 30.29 5.40
CA LEU A 453 -9.10 28.99 4.76
C LEU A 453 -8.41 27.95 5.67
N ILE A 454 -7.28 28.30 6.29
CA ILE A 454 -6.58 27.44 7.24
C ILE A 454 -7.48 27.05 8.41
N ASP A 455 -8.22 28.01 8.99
CA ASP A 455 -9.16 27.79 10.07
C ASP A 455 -10.28 26.82 9.66
N ALA A 456 -10.79 26.97 8.44
CA ALA A 456 -11.83 26.09 7.91
C ALA A 456 -11.30 24.68 7.65
N VAL A 457 -10.13 24.55 7.03
CA VAL A 457 -9.48 23.25 6.78
C VAL A 457 -9.14 22.56 8.11
N HIS A 458 -8.62 23.29 9.10
CA HIS A 458 -8.32 22.75 10.43
C HIS A 458 -9.58 22.18 11.09
N ARG A 459 -10.67 22.94 11.13
CA ARG A 459 -11.95 22.48 11.68
C ARG A 459 -12.54 21.29 10.93
N ALA A 460 -12.55 21.34 9.60
CA ALA A 460 -13.10 20.28 8.76
C ALA A 460 -12.27 18.98 8.79
N SER A 461 -10.95 19.10 9.03
CA SER A 461 -10.05 17.95 9.16
C SER A 461 -9.94 17.45 10.60
N ASP A 462 -10.51 18.17 11.57
CA ASP A 462 -10.32 17.91 13.00
C ASP A 462 -8.83 17.84 13.38
N GLY A 463 -8.01 18.68 12.77
CA GLY A 463 -6.57 18.73 12.96
C GLY A 463 -5.80 17.50 12.45
N THR A 464 -6.43 16.61 11.68
CA THR A 464 -5.76 15.43 11.12
C THR A 464 -5.05 15.79 9.82
N PRO A 465 -3.70 15.72 9.73
CA PRO A 465 -2.93 16.17 8.57
C PRO A 465 -3.34 15.51 7.24
N ALA A 466 -3.56 14.19 7.23
CA ALA A 466 -3.96 13.48 6.02
C ALA A 466 -5.37 13.88 5.54
N ARG A 467 -6.29 14.17 6.47
CA ARG A 467 -7.63 14.66 6.13
C ARG A 467 -7.56 16.09 5.60
N ALA A 468 -6.74 16.94 6.23
CA ALA A 468 -6.50 18.29 5.76
C ALA A 468 -5.91 18.31 4.34
N ALA A 469 -4.89 17.50 4.07
CA ALA A 469 -4.31 17.37 2.74
C ALA A 469 -5.37 16.97 1.70
N ARG A 470 -6.20 15.96 1.98
CA ARG A 470 -7.29 15.54 1.07
C ARG A 470 -8.31 16.64 0.79
N LEU A 471 -8.67 17.42 1.80
CA LEU A 471 -9.58 18.55 1.63
C LEU A 471 -9.00 19.64 0.72
N VAL A 472 -7.71 19.96 0.88
CA VAL A 472 -7.01 20.95 0.04
C VAL A 472 -6.88 20.44 -1.39
N VAL A 473 -6.55 19.15 -1.59
CA VAL A 473 -6.53 18.50 -2.91
C VAL A 473 -7.89 18.64 -3.59
N ARG A 474 -8.96 18.34 -2.88
CA ARG A 474 -10.31 18.43 -3.42
C ARG A 474 -10.69 19.85 -3.80
N LEU A 475 -10.32 20.86 -2.99
CA LEU A 475 -10.51 22.27 -3.36
C LEU A 475 -9.74 22.64 -4.65
N HIS A 476 -8.58 22.04 -4.86
CA HIS A 476 -7.80 22.21 -6.09
C HIS A 476 -8.47 21.52 -7.28
N GLU A 477 -8.90 20.27 -7.14
CA GLU A 477 -9.60 19.48 -8.17
C GLU A 477 -10.94 20.13 -8.60
N THR A 478 -11.67 20.71 -7.63
CA THR A 478 -12.93 21.42 -7.89
C THR A 478 -12.73 22.86 -8.38
N GLY A 479 -11.48 23.30 -8.54
CA GLY A 479 -11.14 24.59 -9.10
C GLY A 479 -11.28 25.78 -8.16
N HIS A 480 -11.56 25.56 -6.86
CA HIS A 480 -11.62 26.63 -5.86
C HIS A 480 -10.22 27.17 -5.48
N LEU A 481 -9.23 26.26 -5.46
CA LEU A 481 -7.82 26.60 -5.28
C LEU A 481 -7.03 26.24 -6.54
N ARG A 482 -6.05 27.06 -6.89
CA ARG A 482 -5.10 26.79 -7.97
C ARG A 482 -3.69 27.05 -7.50
N VAL A 483 -2.72 26.36 -8.09
CA VAL A 483 -1.31 26.68 -7.88
C VAL A 483 -0.77 27.27 -9.17
N VAL A 484 -0.23 28.48 -9.08
CA VAL A 484 0.41 29.20 -10.19
C VAL A 484 1.77 29.66 -9.68
N ASP A 485 2.84 29.38 -10.43
CA ASP A 485 4.23 29.73 -10.05
C ASP A 485 4.60 29.33 -8.61
N ASP A 486 4.27 28.07 -8.25
CA ASP A 486 4.51 27.49 -6.91
C ASP A 486 3.79 28.26 -5.78
N ARG A 487 2.71 28.98 -6.07
CA ARG A 487 1.91 29.73 -5.08
C ARG A 487 0.45 29.34 -5.14
N TRP A 488 -0.16 29.27 -3.98
CA TRP A 488 -1.60 29.08 -3.86
C TRP A 488 -2.35 30.35 -4.27
N HIS A 489 -3.38 30.18 -5.09
CA HIS A 489 -4.33 31.23 -5.50
C HIS A 489 -5.75 30.76 -5.24
N LEU A 490 -6.55 31.62 -4.64
CA LEU A 490 -7.99 31.40 -4.54
C LEU A 490 -8.63 31.78 -5.90
N ALA A 491 -9.30 30.80 -6.52
CA ALA A 491 -9.85 30.94 -7.87
C ALA A 491 -11.37 31.18 -7.89
N SER A 492 -12.03 31.02 -6.72
CA SER A 492 -13.45 31.33 -6.50
C SER A 492 -13.63 32.28 -5.34
N ALA A 493 -14.86 32.73 -5.05
CA ALA A 493 -15.14 33.48 -3.83
C ALA A 493 -14.78 32.60 -2.59
N LEU A 494 -14.21 33.22 -1.55
CA LEU A 494 -13.82 32.50 -0.32
C LEU A 494 -15.01 31.75 0.28
N GLU A 495 -16.19 32.32 0.26
CA GLU A 495 -17.42 31.69 0.78
C GLU A 495 -17.79 30.40 0.04
N GLU A 496 -17.57 30.35 -1.27
CA GLU A 496 -17.80 29.15 -2.07
C GLU A 496 -16.81 28.05 -1.70
N ALA A 497 -15.51 28.36 -1.58
CA ALA A 497 -14.49 27.43 -1.14
C ALA A 497 -14.78 26.89 0.28
N LEU A 498 -15.21 27.75 1.21
CA LEU A 498 -15.58 27.38 2.57
C LEU A 498 -16.86 26.52 2.60
N SER A 499 -17.81 26.78 1.72
CA SER A 499 -19.04 25.98 1.58
C SER A 499 -18.74 24.59 1.03
N ALA A 500 -17.85 24.48 0.05
CA ALA A 500 -17.37 23.22 -0.49
C ALA A 500 -16.70 22.35 0.59
N LEU A 501 -15.94 22.95 1.52
CA LEU A 501 -15.34 22.25 2.65
C LEU A 501 -16.39 21.68 3.61
N ARG A 502 -17.49 22.40 3.87
CA ARG A 502 -18.57 21.94 4.77
C ARG A 502 -19.31 20.73 4.20
N LEU A 503 -19.60 20.74 2.89
CA LEU A 503 -20.25 19.63 2.20
C LEU A 503 -19.38 18.36 2.13
N THR A 504 -18.07 18.51 2.28
CA THR A 504 -17.11 17.41 2.23
C THR A 504 -16.77 16.83 3.60
N ALA A 505 -17.06 17.55 4.67
CA ALA A 505 -16.80 17.12 6.03
C ALA A 505 -17.97 16.33 6.65
N ALA A 506 -19.16 16.41 6.08
CA ALA A 506 -20.36 15.62 6.40
C ALA A 506 -20.33 14.29 5.63
#